data_d8b1cd44903e82eee6fe8c27acd6733a
#
_entry.id   d8b1cd44903e82eee6fe8c27acd6733a
#
_cell.length_a   1.000
_cell.length_b   1.000
_cell.length_c   1.000
_cell.angle_alpha   90.00
_cell.angle_beta   90.00
_cell.angle_gamma   90.00
#
_symmetry.space_group_name_H-M   'P 1'
#
loop_
_entity.id
_entity.type
_entity.pdbx_description
1 polymer ?
#
loop_
_entity_poly.entity_id
_entity_poly.type
_entity_poly.pdbx_seq_one_letter_code
_entity_poly.pdbx_strand_id
1 'polypeptide(L)'
;MTNIRKTHPLMKIVNHSFIDLPTPSNISAWWNFGSLLGFCLIVQIMTGLFLAMHYTPDTMTAFSSVAHICRDVNYGWLIRYMHANGASLFFICLYLHVGRGMYYGSYLSYETWNIGILLLFAVMATAFMGYVLPWGQMSFWGATVITNLLSAIPYVGTSLVEWVWGGFSVDKATLTRFFAFHFVLPFIIMALVLIHLLFLHESGSNNPSGLMSDSDKIPFHPYYTIKDILGLILLTLFFMILVLFSPDILGDPDNYTPANPLITPPHIKPEWYFLFAYAILRSIPNKLGGVLALVSSILILILLPLLHTSKQRSMAFRPLTQCLFWILAADLLTLTWIGGQPVEYPFIAI
;
A
#
# COMPACT_ATOMS: atom_id res chain seq x y z
N MET A 1 46.57 -2.69 -5.92
CA MET A 1 45.53 -3.51 -5.31
C MET A 1 44.25 -3.36 -6.11
N THR A 2 43.69 -4.46 -6.62
CA THR A 2 42.39 -4.43 -7.30
C THR A 2 41.30 -4.14 -6.27
N ASN A 3 40.45 -3.15 -6.55
CA ASN A 3 39.36 -2.79 -5.64
C ASN A 3 38.31 -3.91 -5.62
N ILE A 4 38.25 -4.68 -4.53
CA ILE A 4 37.35 -5.85 -4.35
C ILE A 4 35.88 -5.48 -4.62
N ARG A 5 35.46 -4.25 -4.31
CA ARG A 5 34.11 -3.74 -4.57
C ARG A 5 33.74 -3.79 -6.06
N LYS A 6 34.75 -3.64 -6.95
CA LYS A 6 34.58 -3.62 -8.42
C LYS A 6 34.89 -4.95 -9.09
N THR A 7 35.56 -5.87 -8.40
CA THR A 7 36.04 -7.14 -8.99
C THR A 7 35.25 -8.36 -8.51
N HIS A 8 34.84 -8.40 -7.24
CA HIS A 8 34.09 -9.54 -6.70
C HIS A 8 32.62 -9.51 -7.25
N PRO A 9 32.08 -10.62 -7.82
CA PRO A 9 30.78 -10.64 -8.49
C PRO A 9 29.62 -10.06 -7.65
N LEU A 10 29.44 -10.50 -6.40
CA LEU A 10 28.37 -10.01 -5.53
C LEU A 10 28.60 -8.53 -5.11
N MET A 11 29.83 -8.16 -4.77
CA MET A 11 30.14 -6.78 -4.41
C MET A 11 29.98 -5.81 -5.58
N LYS A 12 30.23 -6.28 -6.80
CA LYS A 12 29.99 -5.51 -8.01
C LYS A 12 28.50 -5.19 -8.20
N ILE A 13 27.59 -6.13 -7.93
CA ILE A 13 26.14 -5.91 -7.99
C ILE A 13 25.75 -4.81 -6.99
N VAL A 14 26.13 -4.96 -5.72
CA VAL A 14 25.86 -3.97 -4.68
C VAL A 14 26.44 -2.59 -5.05
N ASN A 15 27.69 -2.58 -5.54
CA ASN A 15 28.33 -1.35 -5.96
C ASN A 15 27.58 -0.60 -7.07
N HIS A 16 27.13 -1.33 -8.10
CA HIS A 16 26.41 -0.73 -9.22
C HIS A 16 24.98 -0.30 -8.86
N SER A 17 24.36 -0.96 -7.86
CA SER A 17 22.98 -0.66 -7.48
C SER A 17 22.85 0.44 -6.41
N PHE A 18 23.86 0.62 -5.54
CA PHE A 18 23.72 1.47 -4.34
C PHE A 18 24.91 2.43 -4.09
N ILE A 19 26.03 2.27 -4.80
CA ILE A 19 27.22 3.08 -4.53
C ILE A 19 27.56 3.95 -5.74
N ASP A 20 28.01 3.34 -6.81
CA ASP A 20 28.45 4.05 -8.04
C ASP A 20 27.28 4.31 -9.03
N LEU A 21 26.01 4.07 -8.60
CA LEU A 21 24.82 4.30 -9.44
C LEU A 21 24.73 5.78 -9.85
N PRO A 22 24.78 6.11 -11.15
CA PRO A 22 24.63 7.48 -11.60
C PRO A 22 23.22 8.02 -11.33
N THR A 23 23.12 9.08 -10.55
CA THR A 23 21.84 9.63 -10.07
C THR A 23 21.77 11.11 -10.37
N PRO A 24 20.62 11.67 -10.84
CA PRO A 24 20.47 13.11 -11.08
C PRO A 24 20.79 13.91 -9.82
N SER A 25 21.55 15.01 -9.98
CA SER A 25 22.00 15.86 -8.86
C SER A 25 20.88 16.64 -8.18
N ASN A 26 19.72 16.79 -8.84
CA ASN A 26 18.63 17.69 -8.44
C ASN A 26 17.39 16.96 -7.89
N ILE A 27 17.44 15.66 -7.58
CA ILE A 27 16.29 14.96 -7.00
C ILE A 27 15.99 15.46 -5.58
N SER A 28 14.70 15.71 -5.33
CA SER A 28 14.21 16.25 -4.05
C SER A 28 13.85 15.14 -3.04
N ALA A 29 13.35 15.52 -1.87
CA ALA A 29 12.87 14.58 -0.85
C ALA A 29 11.72 13.66 -1.32
N TRP A 30 11.00 14.04 -2.36
CA TRP A 30 9.97 13.19 -2.98
C TRP A 30 10.52 11.89 -3.57
N TRP A 31 11.81 11.83 -3.87
CA TRP A 31 12.47 10.59 -4.35
C TRP A 31 12.83 9.61 -3.23
N ASN A 32 12.83 10.05 -1.97
CA ASN A 32 13.07 9.17 -0.83
C ASN A 32 11.95 8.13 -0.61
N PHE A 33 10.72 8.38 -1.07
CA PHE A 33 9.59 7.48 -0.80
C PHE A 33 9.76 6.06 -1.37
N GLY A 34 10.60 5.86 -2.39
CA GLY A 34 10.94 4.53 -2.87
C GLY A 34 11.75 3.71 -1.87
N SER A 35 12.82 4.28 -1.32
CA SER A 35 13.64 3.62 -0.28
C SER A 35 12.87 3.45 1.04
N LEU A 36 12.02 4.42 1.40
CA LEU A 36 11.14 4.35 2.57
C LEU A 36 10.10 3.23 2.45
N LEU A 37 9.55 2.98 1.26
CA LEU A 37 8.68 1.83 1.00
C LEU A 37 9.42 0.50 1.17
N GLY A 38 10.69 0.42 0.71
CA GLY A 38 11.54 -0.74 0.97
C GLY A 38 11.73 -1.01 2.45
N PHE A 39 11.95 0.05 3.25
CA PHE A 39 12.02 -0.05 4.70
C PHE A 39 10.69 -0.53 5.31
N CYS A 40 9.56 0.07 4.90
CA CYS A 40 8.24 -0.38 5.35
C CYS A 40 8.02 -1.87 5.06
N LEU A 41 8.41 -2.36 3.88
CA LEU A 41 8.30 -3.78 3.53
C LEU A 41 9.12 -4.66 4.47
N ILE A 42 10.36 -4.27 4.78
CA ILE A 42 11.21 -5.00 5.72
C ILE A 42 10.56 -5.05 7.12
N VAL A 43 10.08 -3.92 7.62
CA VAL A 43 9.40 -3.84 8.93
C VAL A 43 8.16 -4.74 8.94
N GLN A 44 7.33 -4.70 7.89
CA GLN A 44 6.12 -5.52 7.81
C GLN A 44 6.43 -7.02 7.74
N ILE A 45 7.43 -7.45 6.98
CA ILE A 45 7.85 -8.85 6.92
C ILE A 45 8.39 -9.30 8.29
N MET A 46 9.29 -8.54 8.89
CA MET A 46 9.91 -8.91 10.17
C MET A 46 8.88 -8.99 11.29
N THR A 47 8.05 -7.96 11.45
CA THR A 47 6.99 -7.96 12.48
C THR A 47 5.97 -9.05 12.22
N GLY A 48 5.59 -9.28 10.95
CA GLY A 48 4.66 -10.34 10.56
C GLY A 48 5.18 -11.75 10.86
N LEU A 49 6.46 -12.02 10.64
CA LEU A 49 7.09 -13.30 10.99
C LEU A 49 7.02 -13.58 12.50
N PHE A 50 7.32 -12.58 13.35
CA PHE A 50 7.20 -12.74 14.80
C PHE A 50 5.75 -12.91 15.25
N LEU A 51 4.80 -12.19 14.65
CA LEU A 51 3.37 -12.37 14.96
C LEU A 51 2.88 -13.77 14.56
N ALA A 52 3.32 -14.29 13.41
CA ALA A 52 2.93 -15.61 12.94
C ALA A 52 3.39 -16.75 13.85
N MET A 53 4.42 -16.54 14.67
CA MET A 53 4.88 -17.55 15.66
C MET A 53 3.87 -17.78 16.79
N HIS A 54 2.97 -16.83 17.03
CA HIS A 54 1.99 -16.89 18.14
C HIS A 54 0.53 -16.83 17.67
N TYR A 55 0.29 -16.50 16.41
CA TYR A 55 -1.05 -16.37 15.82
C TYR A 55 -1.61 -17.73 15.39
N THR A 56 -2.92 -17.96 15.61
CA THR A 56 -3.62 -19.14 15.15
C THR A 56 -4.76 -18.78 14.18
N PRO A 57 -4.74 -19.26 12.92
CA PRO A 57 -5.76 -18.94 11.92
C PRO A 57 -7.02 -19.84 12.08
N ASP A 58 -7.66 -19.78 13.22
CA ASP A 58 -8.89 -20.54 13.55
C ASP A 58 -9.93 -19.60 14.14
N THR A 59 -11.18 -19.70 13.71
CA THR A 59 -12.28 -18.81 14.12
C THR A 59 -12.52 -18.76 15.62
N MET A 60 -12.21 -19.85 16.33
CA MET A 60 -12.37 -19.94 17.78
C MET A 60 -11.21 -19.28 18.55
N THR A 61 -10.03 -19.21 17.96
CA THR A 61 -8.80 -18.81 18.67
C THR A 61 -8.07 -17.62 18.07
N ALA A 62 -8.42 -17.19 16.84
CA ALA A 62 -7.71 -16.08 16.17
C ALA A 62 -7.72 -14.81 17.01
N PHE A 63 -8.88 -14.35 17.45
CA PHE A 63 -9.01 -13.14 18.26
C PHE A 63 -8.27 -13.26 19.59
N SER A 64 -8.42 -14.38 20.30
CA SER A 64 -7.72 -14.61 21.58
C SER A 64 -6.21 -14.76 21.38
N SER A 65 -5.72 -15.29 20.27
CA SER A 65 -4.29 -15.36 19.98
C SER A 65 -3.66 -13.98 19.79
N VAL A 66 -4.39 -13.04 19.13
CA VAL A 66 -3.95 -11.64 19.03
C VAL A 66 -3.95 -10.95 20.39
N ALA A 67 -4.99 -11.19 21.21
CA ALA A 67 -5.04 -10.68 22.57
C ALA A 67 -3.89 -11.22 23.43
N HIS A 68 -3.57 -12.52 23.33
CA HIS A 68 -2.43 -13.16 23.98
C HIS A 68 -1.10 -12.52 23.54
N ILE A 69 -0.90 -12.30 22.25
CA ILE A 69 0.30 -11.59 21.75
C ILE A 69 0.46 -10.24 22.43
N CYS A 70 -0.63 -9.45 22.53
CA CYS A 70 -0.55 -8.11 23.10
C CYS A 70 -0.34 -8.10 24.63
N ARG A 71 -0.82 -9.12 25.35
CA ARG A 71 -0.85 -9.12 26.84
C ARG A 71 0.25 -9.95 27.46
N ASP A 72 0.55 -11.10 26.89
CA ASP A 72 1.36 -12.13 27.56
C ASP A 72 2.74 -12.34 26.90
N VAL A 73 2.87 -12.06 25.59
CA VAL A 73 4.16 -12.20 24.90
C VAL A 73 5.01 -10.96 25.16
N ASN A 74 6.26 -11.17 25.57
CA ASN A 74 7.20 -10.07 25.79
C ASN A 74 7.36 -9.18 24.57
N TYR A 75 7.06 -7.88 24.71
CA TYR A 75 7.02 -6.89 23.61
C TYR A 75 6.06 -7.23 22.47
N GLY A 76 5.15 -8.20 22.65
CA GLY A 76 4.19 -8.59 21.63
C GLY A 76 3.26 -7.44 21.23
N TRP A 77 2.82 -6.61 22.19
CA TRP A 77 2.08 -5.39 21.92
C TRP A 77 2.82 -4.43 20.98
N LEU A 78 4.13 -4.26 21.19
CA LEU A 78 4.95 -3.37 20.36
C LEU A 78 5.01 -3.89 18.92
N ILE A 79 5.32 -5.18 18.75
CA ILE A 79 5.38 -5.82 17.42
C ILE A 79 4.01 -5.76 16.72
N ARG A 80 2.92 -6.02 17.46
CA ARG A 80 1.55 -5.95 16.93
C ARG A 80 1.19 -4.55 16.46
N TYR A 81 1.48 -3.51 17.26
CA TYR A 81 1.20 -2.13 16.88
C TYR A 81 2.13 -1.62 15.78
N MET A 82 3.39 -2.06 15.75
CA MET A 82 4.28 -1.77 14.62
C MET A 82 3.74 -2.39 13.33
N HIS A 83 3.21 -3.60 13.37
CA HIS A 83 2.64 -4.23 12.18
C HIS A 83 1.37 -3.52 11.69
N ALA A 84 0.44 -3.23 12.60
CA ALA A 84 -0.83 -2.57 12.29
C ALA A 84 -0.64 -1.13 11.76
N ASN A 85 0.10 -0.30 12.51
CA ASN A 85 0.37 1.07 12.09
C ASN A 85 1.36 1.15 10.91
N GLY A 86 2.23 0.15 10.78
CA GLY A 86 3.14 0.03 9.65
C GLY A 86 2.42 -0.16 8.31
N ALA A 87 1.24 -0.80 8.29
CA ALA A 87 0.40 -0.84 7.10
C ALA A 87 -0.05 0.56 6.68
N SER A 88 -0.54 1.38 7.62
CA SER A 88 -0.89 2.78 7.37
C SER A 88 0.30 3.60 6.86
N LEU A 89 1.47 3.44 7.48
CA LEU A 89 2.69 4.11 7.06
C LEU A 89 3.09 3.71 5.63
N PHE A 90 2.94 2.43 5.30
CA PHE A 90 3.20 1.91 3.96
C PHE A 90 2.31 2.61 2.92
N PHE A 91 1.01 2.73 3.17
CA PHE A 91 0.09 3.41 2.25
C PHE A 91 0.33 4.91 2.15
N ILE A 92 0.70 5.60 3.24
CA ILE A 92 1.12 7.01 3.18
C ILE A 92 2.30 7.16 2.21
N CYS A 93 3.36 6.37 2.41
CA CYS A 93 4.54 6.41 1.53
C CYS A 93 4.18 6.02 0.08
N LEU A 94 3.29 5.04 -0.11
CA LEU A 94 2.88 4.55 -1.42
C LEU A 94 2.11 5.61 -2.21
N TYR A 95 1.14 6.29 -1.60
CA TYR A 95 0.38 7.34 -2.27
C TYR A 95 1.24 8.55 -2.61
N LEU A 96 2.16 8.93 -1.73
CA LEU A 96 3.13 9.99 -2.02
C LEU A 96 4.11 9.60 -3.13
N HIS A 97 4.53 8.33 -3.17
CA HIS A 97 5.38 7.79 -4.23
C HIS A 97 4.68 7.80 -5.59
N VAL A 98 3.42 7.35 -5.66
CA VAL A 98 2.59 7.40 -6.88
C VAL A 98 2.32 8.84 -7.30
N GLY A 99 1.92 9.71 -6.37
CA GLY A 99 1.67 11.12 -6.63
C GLY A 99 2.90 11.84 -7.19
N ARG A 100 4.10 11.57 -6.63
CA ARG A 100 5.37 12.06 -7.17
C ARG A 100 5.56 11.58 -8.62
N GLY A 101 5.29 10.30 -8.90
CA GLY A 101 5.37 9.71 -10.24
C GLY A 101 4.45 10.39 -11.25
N MET A 102 3.23 10.73 -10.81
CA MET A 102 2.25 11.48 -11.62
C MET A 102 2.70 12.92 -11.86
N TYR A 103 3.09 13.64 -10.80
CA TYR A 103 3.45 15.06 -10.89
C TYR A 103 4.67 15.31 -11.78
N TYR A 104 5.71 14.51 -11.62
CA TYR A 104 6.97 14.69 -12.35
C TYR A 104 7.07 13.87 -13.65
N GLY A 105 6.03 13.11 -14.00
CA GLY A 105 5.99 12.36 -15.25
C GLY A 105 6.87 11.10 -15.23
N SER A 106 7.15 10.52 -14.05
CA SER A 106 7.93 9.28 -13.94
C SER A 106 7.22 8.07 -14.57
N TYR A 107 5.89 8.13 -14.74
CA TYR A 107 5.08 7.13 -15.41
C TYR A 107 5.47 6.89 -16.88
N LEU A 108 6.23 7.77 -17.51
CA LEU A 108 6.75 7.58 -18.86
C LEU A 108 7.85 6.51 -18.95
N SER A 109 8.36 6.03 -17.82
CA SER A 109 9.15 4.80 -17.73
C SER A 109 8.17 3.63 -17.59
N TYR A 110 7.66 3.13 -18.71
CA TYR A 110 6.48 2.23 -18.80
C TYR A 110 6.63 0.96 -17.96
N GLU A 111 7.77 0.28 -18.06
CA GLU A 111 8.01 -0.98 -17.38
C GLU A 111 8.03 -0.77 -15.87
N THR A 112 8.77 0.23 -15.41
CA THR A 112 8.85 0.59 -13.98
C THR A 112 7.47 0.96 -13.44
N TRP A 113 6.71 1.78 -14.19
CA TRP A 113 5.38 2.22 -13.78
C TRP A 113 4.38 1.07 -13.70
N ASN A 114 4.34 0.20 -14.69
CA ASN A 114 3.40 -0.91 -14.73
C ASN A 114 3.67 -1.95 -13.65
N ILE A 115 4.94 -2.28 -13.36
CA ILE A 115 5.28 -3.12 -12.20
C ILE A 115 4.89 -2.42 -10.90
N GLY A 116 5.04 -1.09 -10.80
CA GLY A 116 4.55 -0.31 -9.67
C GLY A 116 3.04 -0.44 -9.44
N ILE A 117 2.24 -0.48 -10.50
CA ILE A 117 0.78 -0.70 -10.40
C ILE A 117 0.46 -2.13 -9.94
N LEU A 118 1.19 -3.14 -10.42
CA LEU A 118 1.06 -4.51 -9.91
C LEU A 118 1.41 -4.58 -8.42
N LEU A 119 2.46 -3.88 -7.99
CA LEU A 119 2.83 -3.75 -6.58
C LEU A 119 1.71 -3.09 -5.76
N LEU A 120 1.09 -2.02 -6.27
CA LEU A 120 -0.05 -1.37 -5.62
C LEU A 120 -1.18 -2.37 -5.35
N PHE A 121 -1.61 -3.13 -6.36
CA PHE A 121 -2.64 -4.16 -6.19
C PHE A 121 -2.23 -5.26 -5.21
N ALA A 122 -0.98 -5.73 -5.28
CA ALA A 122 -0.47 -6.76 -4.38
C ALA A 122 -0.43 -6.28 -2.92
N VAL A 123 -0.02 -5.04 -2.66
CA VAL A 123 -0.03 -4.42 -1.33
C VAL A 123 -1.46 -4.24 -0.83
N MET A 124 -2.39 -3.76 -1.67
CA MET A 124 -3.81 -3.64 -1.31
C MET A 124 -4.40 -5.00 -0.93
N ALA A 125 -4.18 -6.05 -1.72
CA ALA A 125 -4.64 -7.40 -1.42
C ALA A 125 -4.04 -7.94 -0.12
N THR A 126 -2.74 -7.72 0.09
CA THR A 126 -2.04 -8.14 1.32
C THR A 126 -2.62 -7.46 2.55
N ALA A 127 -2.82 -6.15 2.49
CA ALA A 127 -3.37 -5.37 3.60
C ALA A 127 -4.82 -5.78 3.92
N PHE A 128 -5.65 -5.97 2.90
CA PHE A 128 -7.03 -6.43 3.08
C PHE A 128 -7.08 -7.80 3.79
N MET A 129 -6.33 -8.78 3.30
CA MET A 129 -6.30 -10.10 3.93
C MET A 129 -5.74 -10.04 5.35
N GLY A 130 -4.73 -9.19 5.60
CA GLY A 130 -4.15 -8.99 6.93
C GLY A 130 -5.13 -8.40 7.94
N TYR A 131 -5.98 -7.47 7.50
CA TYR A 131 -7.00 -6.87 8.36
C TYR A 131 -8.08 -7.87 8.82
N VAL A 132 -8.31 -8.92 8.05
CA VAL A 132 -9.26 -9.98 8.40
C VAL A 132 -8.73 -10.90 9.51
N LEU A 133 -7.43 -11.08 9.64
CA LEU A 133 -6.80 -12.07 10.52
C LEU A 133 -7.12 -11.90 12.02
N PRO A 134 -7.21 -10.69 12.60
CA PRO A 134 -7.57 -10.55 14.01
C PRO A 134 -8.94 -11.11 14.38
N TRP A 135 -9.81 -11.31 13.41
CA TRP A 135 -11.15 -11.88 13.56
C TRP A 135 -12.00 -11.08 14.56
N GLY A 136 -11.87 -9.75 14.52
CA GLY A 136 -12.77 -8.82 15.17
C GLY A 136 -14.02 -8.54 14.32
N GLN A 137 -14.93 -7.71 14.83
CA GLN A 137 -16.17 -7.34 14.13
C GLN A 137 -15.89 -6.70 12.77
N MET A 138 -14.98 -5.73 12.68
CA MET A 138 -14.64 -5.13 11.40
C MET A 138 -13.88 -6.08 10.46
N SER A 139 -13.07 -6.99 11.00
CA SER A 139 -12.39 -8.03 10.24
C SER A 139 -13.40 -8.94 9.50
N PHE A 140 -14.37 -9.45 10.22
CA PHE A 140 -15.37 -10.37 9.70
C PHE A 140 -16.34 -9.67 8.72
N TRP A 141 -16.92 -8.55 9.13
CA TRP A 141 -17.92 -7.84 8.32
C TRP A 141 -17.29 -7.16 7.13
N GLY A 142 -16.07 -6.64 7.27
CA GLY A 142 -15.28 -6.12 6.14
C GLY A 142 -14.99 -7.21 5.10
N ALA A 143 -14.56 -8.40 5.53
CA ALA A 143 -14.38 -9.54 4.64
C ALA A 143 -15.68 -9.91 3.92
N THR A 144 -16.79 -9.99 4.64
CA THR A 144 -18.10 -10.35 4.09
C THR A 144 -18.56 -9.37 3.02
N VAL A 145 -18.46 -8.05 3.28
CA VAL A 145 -18.89 -7.02 2.34
C VAL A 145 -18.00 -6.98 1.10
N ILE A 146 -16.68 -6.92 1.29
CA ILE A 146 -15.74 -6.74 0.18
C ILE A 146 -15.68 -7.96 -0.74
N THR A 147 -15.62 -9.17 -0.18
CA THR A 147 -15.60 -10.38 -1.01
C THR A 147 -16.92 -10.61 -1.74
N ASN A 148 -18.05 -10.23 -1.12
CA ASN A 148 -19.35 -10.29 -1.77
C ASN A 148 -19.48 -9.33 -2.98
N LEU A 149 -18.60 -8.33 -3.15
CA LEU A 149 -18.60 -7.51 -4.37
C LEU A 149 -18.37 -8.35 -5.64
N LEU A 150 -17.66 -9.45 -5.55
CA LEU A 150 -17.45 -10.37 -6.66
C LEU A 150 -18.74 -10.94 -7.23
N SER A 151 -19.83 -11.04 -6.43
CA SER A 151 -21.14 -11.50 -6.92
C SER A 151 -21.81 -10.53 -7.90
N ALA A 152 -21.25 -9.32 -8.08
CA ALA A 152 -21.68 -8.40 -9.13
C ALA A 152 -21.30 -8.87 -10.55
N ILE A 153 -20.33 -9.79 -10.68
CA ILE A 153 -19.90 -10.33 -11.96
C ILE A 153 -21.01 -11.24 -12.51
N PRO A 154 -21.55 -10.93 -13.70
CA PRO A 154 -22.63 -11.74 -14.28
C PRO A 154 -22.21 -13.21 -14.46
N TYR A 155 -23.16 -14.12 -14.24
CA TYR A 155 -23.11 -15.58 -14.41
C TYR A 155 -22.19 -16.31 -13.42
N VAL A 156 -20.96 -15.84 -13.17
CA VAL A 156 -19.96 -16.55 -12.36
C VAL A 156 -19.77 -15.97 -10.95
N GLY A 157 -20.33 -14.80 -10.68
CA GLY A 157 -20.04 -14.02 -9.48
C GLY A 157 -20.34 -14.75 -8.18
N THR A 158 -21.50 -15.39 -8.07
CA THR A 158 -21.89 -16.15 -6.86
C THR A 158 -20.95 -17.33 -6.61
N SER A 159 -20.67 -18.13 -7.64
CA SER A 159 -19.73 -19.26 -7.53
C SER A 159 -18.31 -18.78 -7.17
N LEU A 160 -17.91 -17.61 -7.66
CA LEU A 160 -16.61 -17.02 -7.31
C LEU A 160 -16.56 -16.59 -5.85
N VAL A 161 -17.62 -16.01 -5.32
CA VAL A 161 -17.74 -15.66 -3.89
C VAL A 161 -17.64 -16.91 -3.02
N GLU A 162 -18.41 -17.93 -3.32
CA GLU A 162 -18.38 -19.22 -2.59
C GLU A 162 -17.01 -19.90 -2.67
N TRP A 163 -16.36 -19.80 -3.81
CA TRP A 163 -14.99 -20.30 -3.97
C TRP A 163 -14.00 -19.54 -3.09
N VAL A 164 -14.08 -18.19 -3.02
CA VAL A 164 -13.23 -17.36 -2.14
C VAL A 164 -13.50 -17.68 -0.68
N TRP A 165 -14.77 -17.80 -0.28
CA TRP A 165 -15.13 -18.13 1.10
C TRP A 165 -14.77 -19.58 1.47
N GLY A 166 -14.81 -20.50 0.50
CA GLY A 166 -14.66 -21.94 0.74
C GLY A 166 -15.86 -22.59 1.37
N GLY A 167 -17.02 -21.97 1.18
CA GLY A 167 -18.33 -22.37 1.71
C GLY A 167 -19.37 -21.32 1.37
N PHE A 168 -20.50 -21.34 2.06
CA PHE A 168 -21.63 -20.44 1.79
C PHE A 168 -21.56 -19.10 2.57
N SER A 169 -20.58 -18.96 3.44
CA SER A 169 -20.35 -17.75 4.24
C SER A 169 -18.87 -17.58 4.56
N VAL A 170 -18.48 -16.36 4.99
CA VAL A 170 -17.16 -16.10 5.59
C VAL A 170 -17.06 -16.91 6.89
N ASP A 171 -16.07 -17.82 6.96
CA ASP A 171 -15.86 -18.70 8.10
C ASP A 171 -14.39 -19.20 8.14
N LYS A 172 -14.13 -20.28 8.86
CA LYS A 172 -12.81 -20.90 9.06
C LYS A 172 -12.03 -21.09 7.76
N ALA A 173 -12.68 -21.59 6.71
CA ALA A 173 -12.03 -21.79 5.41
C ALA A 173 -11.52 -20.46 4.81
N THR A 174 -12.29 -19.38 4.94
CA THR A 174 -11.90 -18.04 4.50
C THR A 174 -10.70 -17.52 5.30
N LEU A 175 -10.76 -17.62 6.62
CA LEU A 175 -9.70 -17.17 7.52
C LEU A 175 -8.38 -17.89 7.24
N THR A 176 -8.41 -19.21 7.09
CA THR A 176 -7.23 -20.02 6.81
C THR A 176 -6.57 -19.64 5.47
N ARG A 177 -7.39 -19.43 4.42
CA ARG A 177 -6.90 -19.00 3.10
C ARG A 177 -6.29 -17.62 3.15
N PHE A 178 -6.93 -16.69 3.85
CA PHE A 178 -6.43 -15.32 3.98
C PHE A 178 -5.14 -15.29 4.77
N PHE A 179 -4.98 -16.11 5.79
CA PHE A 179 -3.70 -16.26 6.47
C PHE A 179 -2.61 -16.76 5.51
N ALA A 180 -2.87 -17.82 4.74
CA ALA A 180 -1.92 -18.37 3.80
C ALA A 180 -1.47 -17.33 2.75
N PHE A 181 -2.43 -16.63 2.12
CA PHE A 181 -2.11 -15.61 1.13
C PHE A 181 -1.44 -14.37 1.74
N HIS A 182 -1.90 -13.91 2.91
CA HIS A 182 -1.25 -12.79 3.60
C HIS A 182 0.20 -13.10 3.97
N PHE A 183 0.51 -14.34 4.34
CA PHE A 183 1.86 -14.77 4.64
C PHE A 183 2.76 -14.84 3.38
N VAL A 184 2.25 -15.32 2.26
CA VAL A 184 3.02 -15.54 1.02
C VAL A 184 3.20 -14.26 0.20
N LEU A 185 2.17 -13.42 0.10
CA LEU A 185 2.18 -12.22 -0.76
C LEU A 185 3.34 -11.24 -0.49
N PRO A 186 3.78 -10.96 0.74
CA PRO A 186 4.93 -10.11 0.98
C PRO A 186 6.22 -10.57 0.29
N PHE A 187 6.42 -11.87 0.15
CA PHE A 187 7.58 -12.43 -0.56
C PHE A 187 7.44 -12.28 -2.07
N ILE A 188 6.22 -12.39 -2.61
CA ILE A 188 5.91 -12.07 -4.01
C ILE A 188 6.13 -10.57 -4.26
N ILE A 189 5.67 -9.70 -3.36
CA ILE A 189 5.92 -8.26 -3.41
C ILE A 189 7.42 -7.98 -3.42
N MET A 190 8.21 -8.63 -2.59
CA MET A 190 9.66 -8.49 -2.58
C MET A 190 10.28 -8.85 -3.93
N ALA A 191 9.86 -9.94 -4.57
CA ALA A 191 10.29 -10.31 -5.92
C ALA A 191 9.90 -9.25 -6.96
N LEU A 192 8.66 -8.75 -6.92
CA LEU A 192 8.20 -7.68 -7.81
C LEU A 192 8.96 -6.35 -7.57
N VAL A 193 9.35 -6.04 -6.34
CA VAL A 193 10.20 -4.88 -6.02
C VAL A 193 11.56 -5.00 -6.69
N LEU A 194 12.16 -6.18 -6.69
CA LEU A 194 13.44 -6.41 -7.40
C LEU A 194 13.28 -6.17 -8.90
N ILE A 195 12.19 -6.61 -9.52
CA ILE A 195 11.90 -6.36 -10.94
C ILE A 195 11.66 -4.85 -11.18
N HIS A 196 10.92 -4.19 -10.29
CA HIS A 196 10.68 -2.74 -10.35
C HIS A 196 11.98 -1.94 -10.32
N LEU A 197 12.92 -2.31 -9.43
CA LEU A 197 14.23 -1.69 -9.32
C LEU A 197 15.12 -2.02 -10.53
N LEU A 198 15.01 -3.22 -11.09
CA LEU A 198 15.76 -3.60 -12.28
C LEU A 198 15.41 -2.68 -13.46
N PHE A 199 14.14 -2.47 -13.73
CA PHE A 199 13.70 -1.55 -14.79
C PHE A 199 14.04 -0.07 -14.47
N LEU A 200 13.96 0.32 -13.19
CA LEU A 200 14.38 1.65 -12.77
C LEU A 200 15.88 1.88 -13.03
N HIS A 201 16.73 0.90 -12.74
CA HIS A 201 18.18 1.03 -12.95
C HIS A 201 18.57 1.00 -14.42
N GLU A 202 17.81 0.35 -15.27
CA GLU A 202 18.02 0.35 -16.73
C GLU A 202 17.76 1.73 -17.34
N SER A 203 16.64 2.37 -16.99
CA SER A 203 16.25 3.68 -17.51
C SER A 203 16.86 4.86 -16.73
N GLY A 204 17.28 4.64 -15.49
CA GLY A 204 17.69 5.65 -14.54
C GLY A 204 16.52 6.40 -13.89
N SER A 205 16.80 7.09 -12.78
CA SER A 205 15.81 7.90 -12.08
C SER A 205 15.46 9.16 -12.89
N ASN A 206 14.17 9.49 -12.91
CA ASN A 206 13.70 10.80 -13.36
C ASN A 206 14.11 11.89 -12.37
N ASN A 207 13.93 13.16 -12.72
CA ASN A 207 14.24 14.33 -11.90
C ASN A 207 13.10 15.37 -11.92
N PRO A 208 13.10 16.37 -11.03
CA PRO A 208 12.02 17.34 -10.94
C PRO A 208 11.76 18.17 -12.21
N SER A 209 12.79 18.42 -13.00
CA SER A 209 12.63 19.18 -14.25
C SER A 209 12.03 18.37 -15.39
N GLY A 210 12.14 17.02 -15.33
CA GLY A 210 11.76 16.13 -16.41
C GLY A 210 12.67 16.19 -17.64
N LEU A 211 13.78 16.92 -17.56
CA LEU A 211 14.79 16.99 -18.60
C LEU A 211 15.80 15.85 -18.46
N MET A 212 16.50 15.51 -19.55
CA MET A 212 17.58 14.52 -19.52
C MET A 212 18.70 15.02 -18.62
N SER A 213 19.15 14.18 -17.69
CA SER A 213 20.15 14.53 -16.67
C SER A 213 21.52 13.88 -16.89
N ASP A 214 21.79 13.33 -18.09
CA ASP A 214 23.00 12.55 -18.35
C ASP A 214 24.29 13.39 -18.20
N SER A 215 24.20 14.69 -18.43
CA SER A 215 25.32 15.62 -18.26
C SER A 215 25.54 16.06 -16.81
N ASP A 216 24.59 15.78 -15.89
CA ASP A 216 24.65 16.24 -14.50
C ASP A 216 24.19 15.12 -13.55
N LYS A 217 24.97 14.05 -13.51
CA LYS A 217 24.77 12.93 -12.58
C LYS A 217 25.90 12.86 -11.57
N ILE A 218 25.53 12.50 -10.34
CA ILE A 218 26.47 12.23 -9.25
C ILE A 218 26.31 10.78 -8.79
N PRO A 219 27.31 10.16 -8.15
CA PRO A 219 27.14 8.82 -7.60
C PRO A 219 26.10 8.84 -6.48
N PHE A 220 25.33 7.76 -6.35
CA PHE A 220 24.31 7.63 -5.31
C PHE A 220 24.91 7.74 -3.91
N HIS A 221 26.00 7.04 -3.64
CA HIS A 221 26.75 7.16 -2.39
C HIS A 221 27.90 8.19 -2.56
N PRO A 222 28.07 9.15 -1.61
CA PRO A 222 27.37 9.26 -0.33
C PRO A 222 26.10 10.12 -0.33
N TYR A 223 25.80 10.85 -1.38
CA TYR A 223 24.81 11.93 -1.37
C TYR A 223 23.40 11.41 -1.04
N TYR A 224 22.89 10.48 -1.83
CA TYR A 224 21.52 9.98 -1.66
C TYR A 224 21.41 8.87 -0.61
N THR A 225 22.50 8.18 -0.31
CA THR A 225 22.57 7.29 0.86
C THR A 225 22.33 8.07 2.15
N ILE A 226 23.02 9.22 2.34
CA ILE A 226 22.83 10.05 3.54
C ILE A 226 21.44 10.67 3.56
N LYS A 227 20.95 11.12 2.41
CA LYS A 227 19.60 11.67 2.28
C LYS A 227 18.51 10.64 2.61
N ASP A 228 18.65 9.39 2.17
CA ASP A 228 17.75 8.30 2.48
C ASP A 228 17.81 7.93 3.98
N ILE A 229 18.98 7.95 4.60
CA ILE A 229 19.12 7.75 6.05
C ILE A 229 18.40 8.86 6.82
N LEU A 230 18.52 10.11 6.42
CA LEU A 230 17.76 11.20 7.04
C LEU A 230 16.24 10.97 6.91
N GLY A 231 15.77 10.63 5.72
CA GLY A 231 14.36 10.31 5.49
C GLY A 231 13.88 9.15 6.37
N LEU A 232 14.71 8.11 6.50
CA LEU A 232 14.44 6.95 7.35
C LEU A 232 14.32 7.34 8.84
N ILE A 233 15.24 8.16 9.35
CA ILE A 233 15.19 8.64 10.74
C ILE A 233 13.89 9.41 10.99
N LEU A 234 13.52 10.34 10.12
CA LEU A 234 12.31 11.12 10.25
C LEU A 234 11.05 10.24 10.17
N LEU A 235 11.00 9.31 9.25
CA LEU A 235 9.89 8.36 9.11
C LEU A 235 9.77 7.48 10.36
N THR A 236 10.90 6.94 10.86
CA THR A 236 10.92 6.09 12.06
C THR A 236 10.48 6.87 13.29
N LEU A 237 10.91 8.13 13.44
CA LEU A 237 10.47 8.99 14.54
C LEU A 237 8.96 9.18 14.51
N PHE A 238 8.38 9.56 13.37
CA PHE A 238 6.93 9.72 13.21
C PHE A 238 6.19 8.40 13.50
N PHE A 239 6.68 7.29 12.97
CA PHE A 239 6.13 5.97 13.17
C PHE A 239 6.13 5.55 14.64
N MET A 240 7.24 5.73 15.34
CA MET A 240 7.35 5.36 16.75
C MET A 240 6.50 6.26 17.67
N ILE A 241 6.29 7.53 17.31
CA ILE A 241 5.33 8.39 18.02
C ILE A 241 3.92 7.79 17.94
N LEU A 242 3.47 7.36 16.77
CA LEU A 242 2.16 6.71 16.63
C LEU A 242 2.10 5.40 17.44
N VAL A 243 3.08 4.53 17.26
CA VAL A 243 3.11 3.19 17.90
C VAL A 243 3.14 3.27 19.42
N LEU A 244 3.89 4.23 20.00
CA LEU A 244 4.11 4.31 21.45
C LEU A 244 3.07 5.16 22.18
N PHE A 245 2.51 6.17 21.53
CA PHE A 245 1.65 7.15 22.22
C PHE A 245 0.20 7.18 21.73
N SER A 246 -0.07 6.71 20.51
CA SER A 246 -1.43 6.73 19.93
C SER A 246 -1.66 5.56 18.97
N PRO A 247 -1.44 4.29 19.40
CA PRO A 247 -1.42 3.14 18.51
C PRO A 247 -2.77 2.82 17.83
N ASP A 248 -3.88 3.30 18.42
CA ASP A 248 -5.24 2.96 17.99
C ASP A 248 -5.91 4.06 17.14
N ILE A 249 -5.25 5.22 16.97
CA ILE A 249 -5.85 6.40 16.32
C ILE A 249 -6.24 6.16 14.85
N LEU A 250 -5.56 5.24 14.17
CA LEU A 250 -5.81 4.89 12.77
C LEU A 250 -6.67 3.63 12.62
N GLY A 251 -7.01 2.94 13.72
CA GLY A 251 -7.83 1.73 13.73
C GLY A 251 -9.31 2.00 13.97
N ASP A 252 -10.11 0.94 13.91
CA ASP A 252 -11.53 0.98 14.24
C ASP A 252 -11.80 0.31 15.60
N PRO A 253 -12.49 1.00 16.55
CA PRO A 253 -12.74 0.45 17.88
C PRO A 253 -13.60 -0.83 17.88
N ASP A 254 -14.50 -1.00 16.91
CA ASP A 254 -15.34 -2.21 16.82
C ASP A 254 -14.49 -3.47 16.53
N ASN A 255 -13.29 -3.32 16.01
CA ASN A 255 -12.39 -4.45 15.77
C ASN A 255 -11.71 -4.99 17.04
N TYR A 256 -11.90 -4.34 18.20
CA TYR A 256 -11.53 -4.86 19.53
C TYR A 256 -12.62 -5.73 20.17
N THR A 257 -13.73 -5.96 19.47
CA THR A 257 -14.78 -6.91 19.85
C THR A 257 -14.65 -8.17 18.99
N PRO A 258 -14.71 -9.39 19.56
CA PRO A 258 -14.68 -10.63 18.79
C PRO A 258 -15.78 -10.67 17.71
N ALA A 259 -15.48 -11.27 16.56
CA ALA A 259 -16.41 -11.41 15.47
C ALA A 259 -17.68 -12.12 15.89
N ASN A 260 -18.84 -11.54 15.62
CA ASN A 260 -20.14 -12.13 15.83
C ASN A 260 -20.95 -12.05 14.52
N PRO A 261 -21.19 -13.16 13.83
CA PRO A 261 -21.92 -13.18 12.57
C PRO A 261 -23.42 -12.84 12.72
N LEU A 262 -23.95 -12.84 13.95
CA LEU A 262 -25.36 -12.53 14.23
C LEU A 262 -25.60 -11.06 14.53
N ILE A 263 -24.56 -10.27 14.78
CA ILE A 263 -24.65 -8.85 15.13
C ILE A 263 -23.87 -8.01 14.14
N THR A 264 -24.59 -7.36 13.22
CA THR A 264 -23.98 -6.45 12.24
C THR A 264 -23.64 -5.11 12.88
N PRO A 265 -22.39 -4.63 12.81
CA PRO A 265 -22.04 -3.28 13.27
C PRO A 265 -22.82 -2.21 12.51
N PRO A 266 -23.15 -1.07 13.16
CA PRO A 266 -23.90 0.02 12.51
C PRO A 266 -23.15 0.63 11.31
N HIS A 267 -21.82 0.64 11.35
CA HIS A 267 -20.97 1.27 10.36
C HIS A 267 -19.83 0.33 9.94
N ILE A 268 -20.07 -0.48 8.91
CA ILE A 268 -19.01 -1.29 8.31
C ILE A 268 -18.24 -0.41 7.34
N LYS A 269 -16.94 -0.17 7.63
CA LYS A 269 -16.05 0.59 6.77
C LYS A 269 -14.67 -0.09 6.69
N PRO A 270 -13.98 0.01 5.56
CA PRO A 270 -12.59 -0.45 5.46
C PRO A 270 -11.63 0.51 6.18
N GLU A 271 -10.37 0.12 6.28
CA GLU A 271 -9.29 0.98 6.74
C GLU A 271 -9.19 2.26 5.90
N TRP A 272 -8.68 3.36 6.51
CA TRP A 272 -8.69 4.70 5.92
C TRP A 272 -8.06 4.76 4.52
N TYR A 273 -7.06 3.96 4.25
CA TYR A 273 -6.37 3.94 2.94
C TYR A 273 -7.19 3.33 1.80
N PHE A 274 -8.33 2.71 2.08
CA PHE A 274 -9.30 2.23 1.10
C PHE A 274 -10.57 3.08 1.01
N LEU A 275 -10.75 4.07 1.90
CA LEU A 275 -12.00 4.82 1.99
C LEU A 275 -12.33 5.63 0.73
N PHE A 276 -11.34 6.17 0.02
CA PHE A 276 -11.58 6.87 -1.25
C PHE A 276 -12.24 5.93 -2.29
N ALA A 277 -11.73 4.70 -2.42
CA ALA A 277 -12.27 3.70 -3.32
C ALA A 277 -13.65 3.20 -2.86
N TYR A 278 -13.85 3.12 -1.53
CA TYR A 278 -15.14 2.77 -0.94
C TYR A 278 -16.18 3.86 -1.17
N ALA A 279 -15.81 5.13 -1.12
CA ALA A 279 -16.69 6.25 -1.49
C ALA A 279 -17.11 6.16 -2.96
N ILE A 280 -16.18 5.92 -3.86
CA ILE A 280 -16.45 5.72 -5.30
C ILE A 280 -17.43 4.55 -5.52
N LEU A 281 -17.19 3.41 -4.84
CA LEU A 281 -18.08 2.26 -4.90
C LEU A 281 -19.53 2.61 -4.52
N ARG A 282 -19.68 3.35 -3.41
CA ARG A 282 -21.00 3.68 -2.84
C ARG A 282 -21.74 4.79 -3.58
N SER A 283 -21.04 5.64 -4.33
CA SER A 283 -21.64 6.73 -5.09
C SER A 283 -22.52 6.26 -6.26
N ILE A 284 -22.36 5.02 -6.71
CA ILE A 284 -23.12 4.46 -7.83
C ILE A 284 -24.19 3.50 -7.31
N PRO A 285 -25.50 3.77 -7.53
CA PRO A 285 -26.59 2.97 -6.97
C PRO A 285 -26.83 1.65 -7.73
N ASN A 286 -25.79 1.09 -8.32
CA ASN A 286 -25.77 -0.20 -9.00
C ASN A 286 -24.53 -0.98 -8.60
N LYS A 287 -24.67 -2.21 -8.10
CA LYS A 287 -23.57 -3.00 -7.56
C LYS A 287 -22.43 -3.21 -8.59
N LEU A 288 -22.78 -3.63 -9.81
CA LEU A 288 -21.78 -3.84 -10.86
C LEU A 288 -21.12 -2.52 -11.28
N GLY A 289 -21.91 -1.46 -11.45
CA GLY A 289 -21.41 -0.13 -11.77
C GLY A 289 -20.44 0.40 -10.71
N GLY A 290 -20.78 0.24 -9.44
CA GLY A 290 -19.90 0.64 -8.32
C GLY A 290 -18.58 -0.14 -8.30
N VAL A 291 -18.64 -1.45 -8.52
CA VAL A 291 -17.43 -2.29 -8.60
C VAL A 291 -16.56 -1.89 -9.79
N LEU A 292 -17.16 -1.67 -10.95
CA LEU A 292 -16.42 -1.22 -12.13
C LEU A 292 -15.77 0.16 -11.91
N ALA A 293 -16.48 1.11 -11.28
CA ALA A 293 -15.93 2.42 -10.96
C ALA A 293 -14.76 2.33 -9.99
N LEU A 294 -14.88 1.53 -8.90
CA LEU A 294 -13.79 1.30 -7.96
C LEU A 294 -12.56 0.74 -8.66
N VAL A 295 -12.71 -0.32 -9.44
CA VAL A 295 -11.60 -0.95 -10.16
C VAL A 295 -11.00 -0.01 -11.19
N SER A 296 -11.83 0.70 -11.95
CA SER A 296 -11.38 1.65 -12.98
C SER A 296 -10.62 2.83 -12.37
N SER A 297 -10.98 3.30 -11.18
CA SER A 297 -10.29 4.40 -10.49
C SER A 297 -8.81 4.10 -10.21
N ILE A 298 -8.45 2.82 -10.12
CA ILE A 298 -7.06 2.37 -9.94
C ILE A 298 -6.45 2.00 -11.29
N LEU A 299 -7.17 1.26 -12.13
CA LEU A 299 -6.67 0.80 -13.43
C LEU A 299 -6.38 1.95 -14.40
N ILE A 300 -7.01 3.13 -14.22
CA ILE A 300 -6.71 4.32 -15.03
C ILE A 300 -5.23 4.73 -14.96
N LEU A 301 -4.51 4.38 -13.90
CA LEU A 301 -3.08 4.62 -13.78
C LEU A 301 -2.28 3.94 -14.89
N ILE A 302 -2.74 2.79 -15.40
CA ILE A 302 -2.10 2.08 -16.52
C ILE A 302 -2.18 2.91 -17.81
N LEU A 303 -3.24 3.70 -17.96
CA LEU A 303 -3.48 4.49 -19.16
C LEU A 303 -2.72 5.83 -19.15
N LEU A 304 -2.22 6.30 -18.00
CA LEU A 304 -1.52 7.60 -17.92
C LEU A 304 -0.40 7.78 -18.94
N PRO A 305 0.49 6.80 -19.16
CA PRO A 305 1.54 6.93 -20.16
C PRO A 305 0.99 7.11 -21.58
N LEU A 306 -0.11 6.43 -21.92
CA LEU A 306 -0.75 6.49 -23.24
C LEU A 306 -1.49 7.82 -23.46
N LEU A 307 -1.98 8.42 -22.39
CA LEU A 307 -2.72 9.69 -22.41
C LEU A 307 -1.78 10.92 -22.40
N HIS A 308 -0.47 10.71 -22.25
CA HIS A 308 0.50 11.79 -22.19
C HIS A 308 0.78 12.37 -23.59
N THR A 309 0.19 13.52 -23.89
CA THR A 309 0.33 14.20 -25.19
C THR A 309 1.26 15.41 -25.16
N SER A 310 1.69 15.84 -23.97
CA SER A 310 2.55 17.00 -23.80
C SER A 310 4.01 16.72 -24.19
N LYS A 311 4.68 17.70 -24.81
CA LYS A 311 6.11 17.65 -25.04
C LYS A 311 6.94 17.78 -23.75
N GLN A 312 6.34 18.31 -22.67
CA GLN A 312 6.99 18.49 -21.38
C GLN A 312 6.60 17.35 -20.43
N ARG A 313 7.60 16.65 -19.90
CA ARG A 313 7.43 15.50 -19.04
C ARG A 313 6.87 15.87 -17.67
N SER A 314 7.50 16.85 -17.02
CA SER A 314 7.12 17.27 -15.67
C SER A 314 5.97 18.27 -15.70
N MET A 315 5.05 18.20 -14.72
CA MET A 315 4.01 19.21 -14.52
C MET A 315 4.58 20.54 -14.00
N ALA A 316 5.84 20.59 -13.57
CA ALA A 316 6.49 21.81 -13.11
C ALA A 316 6.41 22.95 -14.11
N PHE A 317 6.34 22.64 -15.42
CA PHE A 317 6.21 23.61 -16.52
C PHE A 317 4.82 23.63 -17.16
N ARG A 318 3.81 23.02 -16.50
CA ARG A 318 2.46 22.87 -17.02
C ARG A 318 1.43 23.36 -15.99
N PRO A 319 1.24 24.69 -15.84
CA PRO A 319 0.47 25.26 -14.73
C PRO A 319 -0.97 24.78 -14.64
N LEU A 320 -1.67 24.62 -15.78
CA LEU A 320 -3.04 24.08 -15.78
C LEU A 320 -3.08 22.62 -15.29
N THR A 321 -2.11 21.82 -15.68
CA THR A 321 -2.02 20.42 -15.23
C THR A 321 -1.66 20.34 -13.73
N GLN A 322 -0.87 21.28 -13.21
CA GLN A 322 -0.64 21.40 -11.76
C GLN A 322 -1.95 21.66 -11.01
N CYS A 323 -2.77 22.60 -11.48
CA CYS A 323 -4.08 22.88 -10.87
C CYS A 323 -4.94 21.61 -10.83
N LEU A 324 -5.02 20.89 -11.96
CA LEU A 324 -5.80 19.64 -12.04
C LEU A 324 -5.24 18.55 -11.10
N PHE A 325 -3.92 18.45 -10.98
CA PHE A 325 -3.29 17.50 -10.03
C PHE A 325 -3.67 17.82 -8.58
N TRP A 326 -3.63 19.09 -8.18
CA TRP A 326 -3.96 19.47 -6.80
C TRP A 326 -5.47 19.36 -6.54
N ILE A 327 -6.32 19.60 -7.55
CA ILE A 327 -7.76 19.31 -7.45
C ILE A 327 -7.98 17.81 -7.23
N LEU A 328 -7.31 16.94 -8.01
CA LEU A 328 -7.37 15.49 -7.80
C LEU A 328 -6.90 15.09 -6.41
N ALA A 329 -5.81 15.67 -5.92
CA ALA A 329 -5.31 15.39 -4.56
C ALA A 329 -6.33 15.80 -3.47
N ALA A 330 -6.95 16.97 -3.62
CA ALA A 330 -8.01 17.44 -2.72
C ALA A 330 -9.25 16.54 -2.80
N ASP A 331 -9.63 16.12 -4.00
CA ASP A 331 -10.75 15.21 -4.23
C ASP A 331 -10.53 13.85 -3.57
N LEU A 332 -9.35 13.24 -3.73
CA LEU A 332 -9.02 11.99 -3.06
C LEU A 332 -9.04 12.09 -1.53
N LEU A 333 -8.61 13.22 -0.96
CA LEU A 333 -8.72 13.46 0.49
C LEU A 333 -10.18 13.61 0.92
N THR A 334 -10.99 14.33 0.14
CA THR A 334 -12.43 14.47 0.37
C THR A 334 -13.14 13.12 0.29
N LEU A 335 -12.86 12.31 -0.74
CA LEU A 335 -13.40 10.96 -0.88
C LEU A 335 -12.97 10.05 0.27
N THR A 336 -11.74 10.18 0.76
CA THR A 336 -11.28 9.42 1.93
C THR A 336 -12.09 9.80 3.17
N TRP A 337 -12.33 11.08 3.40
CA TRP A 337 -13.16 11.55 4.50
C TRP A 337 -14.61 11.08 4.38
N ILE A 338 -15.26 11.29 3.23
CA ILE A 338 -16.65 10.89 2.95
C ILE A 338 -16.83 9.37 3.00
N GLY A 339 -15.85 8.60 2.54
CA GLY A 339 -15.89 7.14 2.59
C GLY A 339 -16.02 6.59 4.00
N GLY A 340 -15.53 7.33 5.02
CA GLY A 340 -15.66 6.99 6.43
C GLY A 340 -16.96 7.48 7.10
N GLN A 341 -17.81 8.25 6.39
CA GLN A 341 -19.02 8.82 6.95
C GLN A 341 -20.26 7.95 6.71
N PRO A 342 -21.32 8.07 7.55
CA PRO A 342 -22.60 7.42 7.29
C PRO A 342 -23.27 7.97 6.03
N VAL A 343 -24.12 7.13 5.38
CA VAL A 343 -24.84 7.50 4.15
C VAL A 343 -26.13 8.26 4.52
N GLU A 344 -25.98 9.43 5.07
CA GLU A 344 -27.07 10.33 5.51
C GLU A 344 -26.69 11.79 5.32
N TYR A 345 -27.65 12.66 5.52
CA TYR A 345 -27.38 14.11 5.44
C TYR A 345 -26.44 14.55 6.57
N PRO A 346 -25.44 15.43 6.29
CA PRO A 346 -25.18 16.13 5.02
C PRO A 346 -24.30 15.36 4.02
N PHE A 347 -23.71 14.24 4.39
CA PHE A 347 -22.66 13.53 3.63
C PHE A 347 -23.13 12.95 2.30
N ILE A 348 -24.42 12.60 2.19
CA ILE A 348 -25.01 12.10 0.94
C ILE A 348 -25.10 13.18 -0.15
N ALA A 349 -25.01 14.47 0.22
CA ALA A 349 -25.11 15.57 -0.73
C ALA A 349 -23.76 16.01 -1.30
N ILE A 350 -22.67 15.50 -0.75
CA ILE A 350 -21.28 15.78 -1.16
C ILE A 350 -20.80 14.72 -2.13
#